data_811c4c007a1249acc38948e0e597d5e1
#
_entry.id   811c4c007a1249acc38948e0e597d5e1
#
_cell.length_a   1.000
_cell.length_b   1.000
_cell.length_c   1.000
_cell.angle_alpha   90.00
_cell.angle_beta   90.00
_cell.angle_gamma   90.00
#
_symmetry.space_group_name_H-M   'P 1'
#
loop_
_entity.id
_entity.type
_entity.pdbx_description
1 polymer ?
#
loop_
_entity_poly.entity_id
_entity_poly.type
_entity_poly.pdbx_seq_one_letter_code
_entity_poly.pdbx_strand_id
1 'polypeptide(L)'
;SNAQKWKIQNIGDGYVTILSMYGDYMLDVANGEDVDGANVQIYSSYGGDPQQFIIAETSRSNVYVIGSKVSEGNKVIDIEHESTEEGSNVHQWTNSEKSNQTWVI
;
A
#
# COMPACT_ATOMS: atom_id res chain seq x y z
N SER A 1 -0.10 -13.54 -14.47
CA SER A 1 1.36 -13.53 -14.52
C SER A 1 1.95 -13.16 -13.15
N ASN A 2 3.23 -13.38 -12.98
CA ASN A 2 3.91 -13.01 -11.73
C ASN A 2 3.90 -11.50 -11.48
N ALA A 3 3.77 -10.69 -12.52
CA ALA A 3 3.67 -9.24 -12.38
C ALA A 3 2.39 -8.80 -11.65
N GLN A 4 1.42 -9.68 -11.53
CA GLN A 4 0.15 -9.42 -10.87
C GLN A 4 0.00 -10.16 -9.54
N LYS A 5 1.07 -10.83 -9.10
CA LYS A 5 1.04 -11.63 -7.88
C LYS A 5 1.92 -11.00 -6.81
N TRP A 6 1.40 -10.98 -5.60
CA TRP A 6 2.03 -10.32 -4.46
C TRP A 6 2.02 -11.26 -3.26
N LYS A 7 3.05 -11.17 -2.45
CA LYS A 7 3.12 -11.88 -1.18
C LYS A 7 3.09 -10.89 -0.04
N ILE A 8 2.15 -11.07 0.88
CA ILE A 8 2.08 -10.27 2.10
C ILE A 8 2.81 -11.02 3.18
N GLN A 9 3.83 -10.41 3.77
CA GLN A 9 4.66 -11.04 4.79
C GLN A 9 4.59 -10.25 6.09
N ASN A 10 4.18 -10.92 7.16
CA ASN A 10 4.15 -10.34 8.49
C ASN A 10 5.59 -10.20 9.01
N ILE A 11 5.96 -9.01 9.48
CA ILE A 11 7.31 -8.73 9.98
C ILE A 11 7.33 -8.35 11.46
N GLY A 12 6.20 -8.46 12.16
CA GLY A 12 6.09 -8.11 13.57
C GLY A 12 5.57 -6.69 13.81
N ASP A 13 5.22 -6.41 15.03
CA ASP A 13 4.71 -5.10 15.48
C ASP A 13 3.47 -4.62 14.74
N GLY A 14 2.74 -5.54 14.09
CA GLY A 14 1.54 -5.20 13.33
C GLY A 14 1.81 -4.74 11.91
N TYR A 15 3.05 -4.76 11.47
CA TYR A 15 3.42 -4.33 10.11
C TYR A 15 3.65 -5.52 9.19
N VAL A 16 3.46 -5.26 7.90
CA VAL A 16 3.72 -6.24 6.83
C VAL A 16 4.57 -5.60 5.75
N THR A 17 5.23 -6.44 4.96
CA THR A 17 5.81 -6.05 3.68
C THR A 17 4.97 -6.69 2.57
N ILE A 18 4.94 -6.07 1.40
CA ILE A 18 4.18 -6.54 0.25
C ILE A 18 5.15 -6.75 -0.89
N LEU A 19 5.51 -8.01 -1.10
CA LEU A 19 6.54 -8.40 -2.05
C LEU A 19 5.94 -8.71 -3.41
N SER A 20 6.64 -8.26 -4.45
CA SER A 20 6.31 -8.66 -5.81
C SER A 20 6.79 -10.09 -6.04
N MET A 21 5.97 -10.91 -6.70
CA MET A 21 6.38 -12.25 -7.12
C MET A 21 7.19 -12.21 -8.41
N TYR A 22 7.36 -11.03 -9.00
CA TYR A 22 8.11 -10.86 -10.24
C TYR A 22 9.62 -10.79 -10.00
N GLY A 23 10.06 -10.32 -8.84
CA GLY A 23 11.47 -10.20 -8.52
C GLY A 23 11.67 -9.76 -7.07
N ASP A 24 12.87 -9.31 -6.75
CA ASP A 24 13.21 -8.90 -5.38
C ASP A 24 12.84 -7.42 -5.16
N TYR A 25 11.54 -7.15 -5.26
CA TYR A 25 10.99 -5.81 -5.09
C TYR A 25 9.86 -5.82 -4.08
N MET A 26 9.70 -4.70 -3.39
CA MET A 26 8.59 -4.48 -2.46
C MET A 26 7.81 -3.23 -2.85
N LEU A 27 6.53 -3.18 -2.48
CA LEU A 27 5.79 -1.92 -2.48
C LEU A 27 6.50 -0.95 -1.55
N ASP A 28 6.53 0.32 -1.94
CA ASP A 28 7.40 1.32 -1.35
C ASP A 28 6.78 2.70 -1.53
N VAL A 29 6.73 3.49 -0.46
CA VAL A 29 6.31 4.89 -0.55
C VAL A 29 7.50 5.70 -1.04
N ALA A 30 7.38 6.29 -2.22
CA ALA A 30 8.47 7.02 -2.85
C ALA A 30 9.07 8.06 -1.90
N ASN A 31 10.40 8.01 -1.76
CA ASN A 31 11.19 8.88 -0.89
C ASN A 31 10.80 8.81 0.59
N GLY A 32 9.96 7.86 1.00
CA GLY A 32 9.53 7.72 2.39
C GLY A 32 8.80 8.92 2.94
N GLU A 33 8.14 9.70 2.08
CA GLU A 33 7.50 10.93 2.50
C GLU A 33 6.12 10.72 3.11
N ASP A 34 5.86 11.36 4.24
CA ASP A 34 4.55 11.35 4.91
C ASP A 34 3.71 12.52 4.39
N VAL A 35 3.37 12.48 3.11
CA VAL A 35 2.56 13.52 2.47
C VAL A 35 1.49 12.89 1.58
N ASP A 36 0.36 13.57 1.45
CA ASP A 36 -0.66 13.19 0.49
C ASP A 36 -0.07 13.29 -0.93
N GLY A 37 -0.32 12.26 -1.75
CA GLY A 37 0.16 12.22 -3.12
C GLY A 37 1.53 11.56 -3.28
N ALA A 38 2.22 11.17 -2.21
CA ALA A 38 3.47 10.42 -2.35
C ALA A 38 3.20 9.13 -3.11
N ASN A 39 3.94 8.90 -4.18
CA ASN A 39 3.70 7.76 -5.07
C ASN A 39 3.98 6.43 -4.37
N VAL A 40 3.22 5.41 -4.71
CA VAL A 40 3.50 4.04 -4.30
C VAL A 40 4.10 3.34 -5.50
N GLN A 41 5.28 2.78 -5.31
CA GLN A 41 6.09 2.18 -6.37
C GLN A 41 6.58 0.80 -5.95
N ILE A 42 7.23 0.10 -6.84
CA ILE A 42 8.06 -1.04 -6.46
C ILE A 42 9.51 -0.55 -6.39
N TYR A 43 10.25 -1.07 -5.42
CA TYR A 43 11.63 -0.68 -5.20
C TYR A 43 12.40 -1.88 -4.66
N SER A 44 13.72 -1.87 -4.86
CA SER A 44 14.57 -2.95 -4.34
C SER A 44 14.30 -3.18 -2.86
N SER A 45 14.17 -4.43 -2.48
CA SER A 45 13.81 -4.85 -1.13
C SER A 45 14.94 -4.52 -0.14
N TYR A 46 14.67 -3.64 0.83
CA TYR A 46 15.63 -3.35 1.90
C TYR A 46 14.94 -3.29 3.28
N GLY A 47 13.62 -3.31 3.31
CA GLY A 47 12.83 -3.43 4.54
C GLY A 47 12.73 -2.19 5.40
N GLY A 48 13.10 -1.00 4.91
CA GLY A 48 12.95 0.24 5.66
C GLY A 48 11.49 0.66 5.82
N ASP A 49 11.26 1.71 6.59
CA ASP A 49 9.91 2.20 6.88
C ASP A 49 9.04 2.44 5.63
N PRO A 50 9.60 2.99 4.51
CA PRO A 50 8.79 3.17 3.30
C PRO A 50 8.22 1.89 2.72
N GLN A 51 8.76 0.73 3.09
CA GLN A 51 8.34 -0.58 2.59
C GLN A 51 7.48 -1.35 3.59
N GLN A 52 7.05 -0.69 4.66
CA GLN A 52 6.23 -1.33 5.68
C GLN A 52 4.84 -0.71 5.70
N PHE A 53 3.84 -1.57 5.89
CA PHE A 53 2.44 -1.18 5.82
C PHE A 53 1.66 -1.87 6.94
N ILE A 54 0.53 -1.29 7.29
CA ILE A 54 -0.43 -1.92 8.19
C ILE A 54 -1.72 -2.17 7.42
N ILE A 55 -2.19 -3.42 7.42
CA ILE A 55 -3.44 -3.79 6.78
C ILE A 55 -4.52 -3.86 7.86
N ALA A 56 -5.50 -2.97 7.77
CA ALA A 56 -6.55 -2.85 8.77
C ALA A 56 -7.92 -3.14 8.14
N GLU A 57 -8.69 -3.99 8.81
CA GLU A 57 -10.05 -4.29 8.38
C GLU A 57 -10.94 -3.06 8.56
N THR A 58 -11.81 -2.82 7.60
CA THR A 58 -12.84 -1.78 7.67
C THR A 58 -14.08 -2.33 8.37
N SER A 59 -15.15 -1.54 8.43
CA SER A 59 -16.43 -2.01 8.96
C SER A 59 -17.08 -3.09 8.08
N ARG A 60 -16.57 -3.29 6.86
CA ARG A 60 -17.07 -4.33 5.95
C ARG A 60 -16.15 -5.53 5.99
N SER A 61 -16.73 -6.72 6.13
CA SER A 61 -15.99 -7.97 6.16
C SER A 61 -15.18 -8.19 4.88
N ASN A 62 -13.92 -8.57 5.01
CA ASN A 62 -12.96 -8.81 3.92
C ASN A 62 -12.59 -7.58 3.11
N VAL A 63 -12.90 -6.38 3.62
CA VAL A 63 -12.54 -5.12 2.99
C VAL A 63 -11.57 -4.37 3.90
N TYR A 64 -10.41 -4.03 3.36
CA TYR A 64 -9.28 -3.50 4.12
C TYR A 64 -8.80 -2.16 3.59
N VAL A 65 -8.16 -1.38 4.46
CA VAL A 65 -7.28 -0.27 4.06
C VAL A 65 -5.85 -0.72 4.28
N ILE A 66 -4.93 -0.18 3.49
CA ILE A 66 -3.50 -0.48 3.58
C ILE A 66 -2.79 0.83 3.91
N GLY A 67 -2.46 1.01 5.18
CA GLY A 67 -1.81 2.22 5.67
C GLY A 67 -0.30 2.12 5.61
N SER A 68 0.37 3.25 5.35
CA SER A 68 1.82 3.30 5.33
C SER A 68 2.38 3.46 6.74
N LYS A 69 3.53 2.84 7.01
CA LYS A 69 4.23 3.03 8.28
C LYS A 69 4.76 4.46 8.40
N VAL A 70 5.22 5.05 7.31
CA VAL A 70 5.75 6.44 7.34
C VAL A 70 4.71 7.43 7.84
N SER A 71 3.42 7.14 7.67
CA SER A 71 2.32 7.96 8.16
C SER A 71 1.69 7.40 9.45
N GLU A 72 2.26 6.34 9.99
CA GLU A 72 1.68 5.63 11.15
C GLU A 72 0.23 5.18 10.90
N GLY A 73 -0.07 4.80 9.66
CA GLY A 73 -1.38 4.32 9.25
C GLY A 73 -2.39 5.41 8.88
N ASN A 74 -2.02 6.68 9.00
CA ASN A 74 -2.95 7.78 8.73
C ASN A 74 -3.18 8.03 7.24
N LYS A 75 -2.24 7.64 6.40
CA LYS A 75 -2.36 7.69 4.95
C LYS A 75 -2.37 6.28 4.41
N VAL A 76 -3.22 6.04 3.42
CA VAL A 76 -3.48 4.70 2.90
C VAL A 76 -3.25 4.67 1.39
N ILE A 77 -3.08 3.46 0.86
CA ILE A 77 -2.95 3.25 -0.58
C ILE A 77 -4.27 3.63 -1.25
N ASP A 78 -4.18 4.47 -2.27
CA ASP A 78 -5.30 5.19 -2.86
C ASP A 78 -5.13 5.24 -4.38
N ILE A 79 -6.21 4.95 -5.11
CA ILE A 79 -6.21 5.10 -6.57
C ILE A 79 -6.43 6.58 -6.89
N GLU A 80 -5.45 7.17 -7.56
CA GLU A 80 -5.42 8.59 -7.86
C GLU A 80 -6.68 9.06 -8.60
N HIS A 81 -7.24 10.18 -8.17
CA HIS A 81 -8.45 10.79 -8.74
C HIS A 81 -9.69 9.91 -8.70
N GLU A 82 -9.72 8.89 -7.82
CA GLU A 82 -10.83 7.94 -7.75
C GLU A 82 -11.14 7.29 -9.11
N SER A 83 -10.12 7.14 -9.94
CA SER A 83 -10.25 6.64 -11.31
C SER A 83 -10.60 5.15 -11.33
N THR A 84 -11.42 4.75 -12.32
CA THR A 84 -11.70 3.35 -12.61
C THR A 84 -11.02 2.89 -13.90
N GLU A 85 -10.17 3.74 -14.49
CA GLU A 85 -9.48 3.43 -15.72
C GLU A 85 -8.25 2.56 -15.49
N GLU A 86 -8.01 1.63 -16.41
CA GLU A 86 -6.78 0.84 -16.39
C GLU A 86 -5.56 1.75 -16.53
N GLY A 87 -4.50 1.41 -15.82
CA GLY A 87 -3.27 2.21 -15.82
C GLY A 87 -3.29 3.40 -14.88
N SER A 88 -4.37 3.57 -14.12
CA SER A 88 -4.45 4.65 -13.13
C SER A 88 -3.36 4.51 -12.08
N ASN A 89 -2.80 5.65 -11.67
CA ASN A 89 -1.73 5.65 -10.68
C ASN A 89 -2.24 5.31 -9.29
N VAL A 90 -1.33 4.78 -8.48
CA VAL A 90 -1.57 4.48 -7.07
C VAL A 90 -0.60 5.32 -6.24
N HIS A 91 -1.12 5.99 -5.23
CA HIS A 91 -0.34 6.82 -4.33
C HIS A 91 -0.87 6.65 -2.90
N GLN A 92 -0.28 7.31 -1.92
CA GLN A 92 -0.87 7.37 -0.60
C GLN A 92 -1.67 8.66 -0.44
N TRP A 93 -2.71 8.60 0.37
CA TRP A 93 -3.56 9.76 0.68
C TRP A 93 -4.18 9.58 2.06
N THR A 94 -4.50 10.69 2.70
CA THR A 94 -5.19 10.67 3.99
C THR A 94 -6.41 9.76 3.94
N ASN A 95 -6.53 8.87 4.92
CA ASN A 95 -7.60 7.89 4.97
C ASN A 95 -8.96 8.56 5.14
N SER A 96 -9.85 8.33 4.18
CA SER A 96 -11.24 8.80 4.20
C SER A 96 -12.22 7.65 4.03
N GLU A 97 -11.70 6.42 3.97
CA GLU A 97 -12.47 5.17 3.81
C GLU A 97 -13.35 5.14 2.56
N LYS A 98 -12.95 5.85 1.51
CA LYS A 98 -13.64 5.81 0.22
C LYS A 98 -13.30 4.54 -0.55
N SER A 99 -14.11 4.22 -1.56
CA SER A 99 -13.96 3.00 -2.36
C SER A 99 -12.58 2.89 -3.01
N ASN A 100 -12.00 4.00 -3.46
CA ASN A 100 -10.68 4.02 -4.09
C ASN A 100 -9.53 3.80 -3.10
N GLN A 101 -9.84 3.64 -1.81
CA GLN A 101 -8.86 3.39 -0.75
C GLN A 101 -9.08 2.03 -0.08
N THR A 102 -10.02 1.24 -0.59
CA THR A 102 -10.37 -0.04 0.05
C THR A 102 -10.09 -1.20 -0.88
N TRP A 103 -9.71 -2.32 -0.28
CA TRP A 103 -9.20 -3.48 -1.01
C TRP A 103 -9.79 -4.76 -0.45
N VAL A 104 -10.09 -5.69 -1.33
CA VAL A 104 -10.52 -7.04 -0.95
C VAL A 104 -9.28 -7.92 -0.91
N ILE A 105 -9.05 -8.52 0.24
CA ILE A 105 -7.87 -9.39 0.42
C ILE A 105 -8.31 -10.78 0.84
#